data_a4c7ee9a41ce5a179470e7afa00dc84b
#
_entry.id   a4c7ee9a41ce5a179470e7afa00dc84b
#
_cell.length_a   1.000
_cell.length_b   1.000
_cell.length_c   1.000
_cell.angle_alpha   90.00
_cell.angle_beta   90.00
_cell.angle_gamma   90.00
#
_symmetry.space_group_name_H-M   'P 1'
#
loop_
_entity.id
_entity.type
_entity.pdbx_description
1 polymer ?
#
loop_
_entity_poly.entity_id
_entity_poly.type
_entity_poly.pdbx_seq_one_letter_code
_entity_poly.pdbx_strand_id
1 'polypeptide(L)'
;MSNRSADPGKTRVGDFSKGILIHPETFIEPGVEFSGWACVGKGCRLKTGCRIRNSVLWEDVIVEKDVSIAESIIGQGVHLKHDLRSGVMV
;
A
#
# COMPACT_ATOMS: atom_id res chain seq x y z
N MET A 1 -23.20 9.44 8.07
CA MET A 1 -22.90 9.25 8.06
C MET A 1 -22.19 9.09 8.07
N SER A 2 -22.11 8.97 8.31
CA SER A 2 -21.58 8.78 8.33
C SER A 2 -20.89 8.39 8.44
N ASN A 3 -20.81 8.11 8.56
CA ASN A 3 -20.21 7.80 8.73
C ASN A 3 -19.40 7.55 8.66
N ARG A 4 -19.31 7.39 8.44
CA ARG A 4 -18.56 7.25 8.33
C ARG A 4 -17.63 7.59 8.66
N SER A 5 -17.61 7.70 8.29
CA SER A 5 -16.59 8.17 8.61
C SER A 5 -16.14 8.02 9.65
N ALA A 6 -16.44 7.75 9.79
CA ALA A 6 -16.40 7.43 11.15
C ALA A 6 -15.22 6.66 11.61
N ASP A 7 -14.30 6.33 10.81
CA ASP A 7 -13.13 5.57 11.20
C ASP A 7 -11.88 6.36 10.94
N PRO A 8 -11.68 7.43 11.70
CA PRO A 8 -10.46 8.19 11.52
C PRO A 8 -9.27 7.30 11.79
N GLY A 9 -8.26 7.41 11.00
CA GLY A 9 -7.07 6.62 11.17
C GLY A 9 -7.10 5.25 10.54
N LYS A 10 -8.23 4.85 10.03
CA LYS A 10 -8.32 3.61 9.29
C LYS A 10 -8.21 3.87 7.81
N THR A 11 -7.49 3.01 7.14
CA THR A 11 -7.43 3.08 5.70
C THR A 11 -8.74 2.56 5.13
N ARG A 12 -9.30 3.29 4.22
CA ARG A 12 -10.57 2.92 3.65
C ARG A 12 -10.39 2.37 2.27
N VAL A 13 -11.05 1.25 2.06
CA VAL A 13 -11.08 0.65 0.75
C VAL A 13 -11.81 1.58 -0.19
N GLY A 14 -11.21 1.83 -1.34
CA GLY A 14 -11.86 2.63 -2.36
C GLY A 14 -11.87 4.13 -2.09
N ASP A 15 -11.07 4.58 -1.15
CA ASP A 15 -11.02 6.00 -0.85
C ASP A 15 -10.15 6.73 -1.86
N PHE A 16 -10.78 7.21 -2.91
CA PHE A 16 -10.08 7.93 -3.96
C PHE A 16 -9.89 9.41 -3.64
N SER A 17 -10.48 9.89 -2.56
CA SER A 17 -10.33 11.30 -2.24
C SER A 17 -8.89 11.68 -2.02
N LYS A 18 -8.06 10.71 -1.68
CA LYS A 18 -6.64 10.91 -1.48
C LYS A 18 -5.79 10.11 -2.45
N GLY A 19 -6.43 9.57 -3.49
CA GLY A 19 -5.71 8.78 -4.47
C GLY A 19 -5.24 7.43 -3.97
N ILE A 20 -5.81 6.91 -2.90
CA ILE A 20 -5.37 5.65 -2.31
C ILE A 20 -6.50 4.64 -2.40
N LEU A 21 -6.20 3.51 -3.03
CA LEU A 21 -7.13 2.41 -3.17
C LEU A 21 -6.49 1.15 -2.58
N ILE A 22 -7.11 0.59 -1.56
CA ILE A 22 -6.57 -0.59 -0.89
C ILE A 22 -7.65 -1.66 -0.81
N HIS A 23 -7.31 -2.85 -1.27
CA HIS A 23 -8.25 -3.96 -1.22
C HIS A 23 -8.53 -4.36 0.23
N PRO A 24 -9.77 -4.74 0.57
CA PRO A 24 -10.11 -5.07 1.95
C PRO A 24 -9.33 -6.23 2.54
N GLU A 25 -8.80 -7.11 1.74
CA GLU A 25 -8.04 -8.26 2.24
C GLU A 25 -6.55 -7.98 2.31
N THR A 26 -6.17 -6.74 2.46
CA THR A 26 -4.79 -6.32 2.62
C THR A 26 -4.46 -6.18 4.09
N PHE A 27 -3.31 -6.67 4.51
CA PHE A 27 -2.83 -6.55 5.88
C PHE A 27 -1.86 -5.39 5.97
N ILE A 28 -2.20 -4.39 6.79
CA ILE A 28 -1.38 -3.19 6.94
C ILE A 28 -1.05 -3.04 8.42
N GLU A 29 0.24 -3.09 8.73
CA GLU A 29 0.69 -2.92 10.10
C GLU A 29 0.75 -1.44 10.46
N PRO A 30 0.78 -1.12 11.75
CA PRO A 30 0.90 0.28 12.18
C PRO A 30 2.16 0.92 11.62
N GLY A 31 2.10 2.21 11.36
CA GLY A 31 3.25 2.95 10.89
C GLY A 31 3.47 2.93 9.39
N VAL A 32 2.62 2.26 8.64
CA VAL A 32 2.70 2.30 7.19
C VAL A 32 2.19 3.65 6.70
N GLU A 33 2.94 4.27 5.79
CA GLU A 33 2.59 5.58 5.26
C GLU A 33 2.33 5.52 3.77
N PHE A 34 1.31 6.23 3.35
CA PHE A 34 1.00 6.41 1.95
C PHE A 34 1.08 7.89 1.61
N SER A 35 1.69 8.22 0.49
CA SER A 35 1.70 9.59 0.01
C SER A 35 1.48 9.61 -1.48
N GLY A 36 0.92 10.73 -1.97
CA GLY A 36 0.51 10.81 -3.34
C GLY A 36 -0.64 9.86 -3.60
N TRP A 37 -0.49 8.98 -4.56
CA TRP A 37 -1.50 7.98 -4.84
C TRP A 37 -0.92 6.58 -4.63
N ALA A 38 -1.78 5.60 -4.42
CA ALA A 38 -1.33 4.22 -4.26
C ALA A 38 -2.47 3.28 -4.57
N CYS A 39 -2.11 2.13 -5.12
CA CYS A 39 -3.08 1.08 -5.39
C CYS A 39 -2.51 -0.22 -4.85
N VAL A 40 -3.22 -0.85 -3.93
CA VAL A 40 -2.72 -2.05 -3.26
C VAL A 40 -3.73 -3.17 -3.46
N GLY A 41 -3.27 -4.27 -4.02
CA GLY A 41 -4.12 -5.39 -4.37
C GLY A 41 -4.41 -6.32 -3.19
N LYS A 42 -5.18 -7.33 -3.51
CA LYS A 42 -5.65 -8.30 -2.54
C LYS A 42 -4.50 -9.11 -1.96
N GLY A 43 -4.56 -9.39 -0.67
CA GLY A 43 -3.61 -10.29 -0.03
C GLY A 43 -2.24 -9.72 0.23
N CYS A 44 -2.05 -8.43 -0.03
CA CYS A 44 -0.77 -7.81 0.25
C CYS A 44 -0.54 -7.70 1.75
N ARG A 45 0.74 -7.65 2.12
CA ARG A 45 1.13 -7.42 3.51
C ARG A 45 2.14 -6.30 3.55
N LEU A 46 1.78 -5.24 4.24
CA LEU A 46 2.64 -4.07 4.38
C LEU A 46 3.09 -4.00 5.82
N LYS A 47 4.36 -4.21 6.04
CA LYS A 47 4.89 -4.30 7.40
C LYS A 47 5.22 -2.93 7.95
N THR A 48 5.43 -2.88 9.26
CA THR A 48 5.61 -1.62 9.99
C THR A 48 6.66 -0.73 9.35
N GLY A 49 6.33 0.54 9.23
CA GLY A 49 7.29 1.55 8.80
C GLY A 49 7.51 1.65 7.31
N CYS A 50 6.87 0.79 6.50
CA CYS A 50 7.06 0.92 5.09
C CYS A 50 6.31 2.14 4.54
N ARG A 51 6.80 2.66 3.42
CA ARG A 51 6.26 3.85 2.80
C ARG A 51 5.97 3.58 1.35
N ILE A 52 4.78 3.95 0.93
CA ILE A 52 4.31 3.71 -0.44
C ILE A 52 3.95 5.05 -1.04
N ARG A 53 4.53 5.36 -2.18
CA ARG A 53 4.26 6.63 -2.84
C ARG A 53 4.14 6.43 -4.33
N ASN A 54 3.02 6.89 -4.89
CA ASN A 54 2.78 6.86 -6.34
C ASN A 54 3.09 5.51 -6.95
N SER A 55 2.58 4.44 -6.34
CA SER A 55 2.96 3.09 -6.74
C SER A 55 1.76 2.17 -6.81
N VAL A 56 1.93 1.07 -7.54
CA VAL A 56 0.92 0.03 -7.66
C VAL A 56 1.52 -1.27 -7.13
N LEU A 57 0.82 -1.90 -6.19
CA LEU A 57 1.17 -3.23 -5.70
C LEU A 57 0.07 -4.19 -6.13
N TRP A 58 0.45 -5.20 -6.89
CA TRP A 58 -0.51 -6.21 -7.33
C TRP A 58 -0.84 -7.15 -6.18
N GLU A 59 -1.41 -8.29 -6.48
CA GLU A 59 -1.87 -9.21 -5.44
C GLU A 59 -0.71 -9.92 -4.75
N ASP A 60 -0.90 -10.24 -3.47
CA ASP A 60 0.02 -11.07 -2.70
C ASP A 60 1.45 -10.52 -2.62
N VAL A 61 1.58 -9.21 -2.66
CA VAL A 61 2.88 -8.56 -2.50
C VAL A 61 3.18 -8.40 -1.02
N ILE A 62 4.40 -8.72 -0.63
CA ILE A 62 4.85 -8.54 0.75
C ILE A 62 5.93 -7.47 0.78
N VAL A 63 5.71 -6.43 1.58
CA VAL A 63 6.68 -5.35 1.75
C VAL A 63 7.21 -5.42 3.16
N GLU A 64 8.52 -5.58 3.31
CA GLU A 64 9.15 -5.74 4.62
C GLU A 64 9.21 -4.42 5.36
N LYS A 65 9.60 -4.49 6.64
CA LYS A 65 9.66 -3.32 7.50
C LYS A 65 10.56 -2.25 6.92
N ASP A 66 10.13 -1.02 7.05
CA ASP A 66 10.90 0.17 6.71
C ASP A 66 11.33 0.25 5.25
N VAL A 67 10.68 -0.51 4.38
CA VAL A 67 10.96 -0.44 2.94
C VAL A 67 10.18 0.72 2.34
N SER A 68 10.83 1.47 1.47
CA SER A 68 10.21 2.59 0.77
C SER A 68 10.03 2.23 -0.70
N ILE A 69 8.82 2.47 -1.19
CA ILE A 69 8.48 2.22 -2.59
C ILE A 69 7.97 3.52 -3.18
N ALA A 70 8.57 3.94 -4.28
CA ALA A 70 8.16 5.18 -4.93
C ALA A 70 8.12 4.98 -6.44
N GLU A 71 7.05 5.44 -7.06
CA GLU A 71 6.92 5.49 -8.52
C GLU A 71 7.23 4.16 -9.18
N SER A 72 6.66 3.10 -8.61
CA SER A 72 6.99 1.75 -9.01
C SER A 72 5.74 0.90 -9.19
N ILE A 73 5.90 -0.19 -9.91
CA ILE A 73 4.85 -1.18 -10.08
C ILE A 73 5.41 -2.51 -9.61
N ILE A 74 4.74 -3.12 -8.65
CA ILE A 74 5.18 -4.37 -8.05
C ILE A 74 4.24 -5.48 -8.50
N GLY A 75 4.78 -6.48 -9.15
CA GLY A 75 3.99 -7.58 -9.67
C GLY A 75 3.50 -8.53 -8.60
N GLN A 76 2.64 -9.44 -9.02
CA GLN A 76 2.00 -10.39 -8.12
C GLN A 76 3.03 -11.28 -7.45
N GLY A 77 2.87 -11.47 -6.14
CA GLY A 77 3.67 -12.41 -5.39
C GLY A 77 5.08 -11.96 -5.05
N VAL A 78 5.44 -10.74 -5.38
CA VAL A 78 6.77 -10.24 -5.10
C VAL A 78 6.94 -10.00 -3.62
N HIS A 79 8.08 -10.41 -3.08
CA HIS A 79 8.45 -10.15 -1.69
C HIS A 79 9.56 -9.09 -1.70
N LEU A 80 9.20 -7.87 -1.36
CA LEU A 80 10.10 -6.73 -1.47
C LEU A 80 10.82 -6.51 -0.15
N LYS A 81 12.15 -6.61 -0.20
CA LYS A 81 12.99 -6.49 1.00
C LYS A 81 13.86 -5.25 0.98
N HIS A 82 13.90 -4.55 -0.14
CA HIS A 82 14.74 -3.37 -0.30
C HIS A 82 13.93 -2.26 -0.92
N ASP A 83 14.38 -1.04 -0.70
CA ASP A 83 13.72 0.12 -1.29
C ASP A 83 13.70 0.03 -2.80
N LEU A 84 12.64 0.56 -3.38
CA LEU A 84 12.48 0.56 -4.83
C LEU A 84 11.98 1.91 -5.27
N ARG A 85 12.64 2.49 -6.24
CA ARG A 85 12.22 3.74 -6.84
C ARG A 85 12.19 3.62 -8.34
N SER A 86 11.13 4.16 -8.94
CA SER A 86 11.04 4.31 -10.39
C SER A 86 11.34 3.00 -11.11
N GLY A 87 10.67 1.94 -10.68
CA GLY A 87 10.93 0.65 -11.28
C GLY A 87 9.72 -0.22 -11.40
N VAL A 88 9.92 -1.33 -12.08
CA VAL A 88 8.93 -2.39 -12.18
C VAL A 88 9.57 -3.67 -11.68
N MET A 89 8.87 -4.34 -10.77
CA MET A 89 9.36 -5.60 -10.25
C MET A 89 8.27 -6.66 -10.41
N VAL A 90 8.61 -7.74 -11.02
CA VAL A 90 7.67 -8.83 -11.29
C VAL A 90 8.24 -10.17 -10.90
#